data_39a763b16477aa595ea5fca08ea3d32e
#
_entry.id   39a763b16477aa595ea5fca08ea3d32e
#
_cell.length_a   1.000
_cell.length_b   1.000
_cell.length_c   1.000
_cell.angle_alpha   90.00
_cell.angle_beta   90.00
_cell.angle_gamma   90.00
#
_symmetry.space_group_name_H-M   'P 1'
#
loop_
_entity.id
_entity.type
_entity.pdbx_description
1 polymer ?
#
loop_
_entity_poly.entity_id
_entity_poly.type
_entity_poly.pdbx_seq_one_letter_code
_entity_poly.pdbx_strand_id
1 'polypeptide(L)'
;MSQSIDVKNLNVYYGDFLAVEDVNVKIDARSVTALIGPSGCGKSTFLRTLNRMHEVIPGAYAEGEVNINGENIYGPGIDPVNVRRRVGMVFQKANPFPTMSIAENVLAGAKLNNKRMSKSEADQLVEESLRGANLWEEVKNRLNKPGGGLSGGQQQRLCIARTIAVKPDIVLMDEPCSALDPISTLAVEDLIHELKSEYTIVIVTHNMQQASRVSDKTGFFNIAGTGTPGKLIEFDDTTKIFNNPAQEETERYISGKFG
;
A
#
# COMPACT_ATOMS: atom_id res chain seq x y z
N MET A 1 12.17 -3.81 -11.71
CA MET A 1 11.63 -5.20 -11.68
C MET A 1 10.92 -5.35 -10.37
N SER A 2 9.68 -5.84 -10.36
CA SER A 2 8.93 -6.07 -9.11
C SER A 2 9.63 -7.13 -8.25
N GLN A 3 9.57 -6.99 -6.93
CA GLN A 3 10.38 -7.77 -6.00
C GLN A 3 9.51 -8.39 -4.90
N SER A 4 9.92 -9.57 -4.41
CA SER A 4 9.30 -10.21 -3.25
C SER A 4 9.72 -9.53 -1.96
N ILE A 5 8.88 -9.68 -0.92
CA ILE A 5 9.18 -9.24 0.45
C ILE A 5 9.23 -10.47 1.34
N ASP A 6 10.29 -10.62 2.13
CA ASP A 6 10.43 -11.67 3.13
C ASP A 6 10.61 -11.02 4.52
N VAL A 7 9.61 -11.21 5.37
CA VAL A 7 9.55 -10.64 6.73
C VAL A 7 9.80 -11.75 7.74
N LYS A 8 10.73 -11.50 8.70
CA LYS A 8 11.11 -12.48 9.72
C LYS A 8 11.15 -11.85 11.11
N ASN A 9 10.42 -12.46 12.03
CA ASN A 9 10.37 -12.11 13.45
C ASN A 9 10.17 -10.60 13.68
N LEU A 10 9.31 -9.96 12.86
CA LEU A 10 9.12 -8.53 12.91
C LEU A 10 8.26 -8.13 14.10
N ASN A 11 8.84 -7.32 14.99
CA ASN A 11 8.18 -6.64 16.10
C ASN A 11 8.19 -5.13 15.85
N VAL A 12 7.08 -4.45 16.13
CA VAL A 12 6.94 -3.01 15.91
C VAL A 12 6.50 -2.31 17.18
N TYR A 13 7.22 -1.26 17.52
CA TYR A 13 7.05 -0.51 18.77
C TYR A 13 6.69 0.95 18.53
N TYR A 14 5.88 1.51 19.41
CA TYR A 14 5.66 2.95 19.62
C TYR A 14 6.05 3.31 21.05
N GLY A 15 7.25 3.85 21.27
CA GLY A 15 7.85 3.93 22.60
C GLY A 15 7.97 2.53 23.21
N ASP A 16 7.43 2.34 24.41
CA ASP A 16 7.47 1.05 25.11
C ASP A 16 6.30 0.10 24.69
N PHE A 17 5.37 0.58 23.87
CA PHE A 17 4.21 -0.23 23.45
C PHE A 17 4.54 -1.09 22.24
N LEU A 18 4.49 -2.42 22.43
CA LEU A 18 4.56 -3.39 21.34
C LEU A 18 3.25 -3.40 20.58
N ALA A 19 3.25 -2.85 19.37
CA ALA A 19 2.05 -2.69 18.55
C ALA A 19 1.79 -3.87 17.62
N VAL A 20 2.86 -4.53 17.13
CA VAL A 20 2.80 -5.72 16.27
C VAL A 20 3.86 -6.69 16.75
N GLU A 21 3.51 -7.97 16.89
CA GLU A 21 4.35 -9.01 17.47
C GLU A 21 4.61 -10.15 16.48
N ASP A 22 5.89 -10.52 16.34
CA ASP A 22 6.41 -11.71 15.66
C ASP A 22 5.78 -12.03 14.30
N VAL A 23 5.74 -11.04 13.42
CA VAL A 23 5.22 -11.25 12.06
C VAL A 23 6.27 -11.95 11.20
N ASN A 24 5.87 -13.10 10.66
CA ASN A 24 6.62 -13.91 9.71
C ASN A 24 5.78 -14.12 8.47
N VAL A 25 6.18 -13.54 7.31
CA VAL A 25 5.42 -13.64 6.07
C VAL A 25 6.31 -13.44 4.85
N LYS A 26 6.02 -14.21 3.79
CA LYS A 26 6.62 -14.03 2.48
C LYS A 26 5.57 -13.57 1.47
N ILE A 27 5.80 -12.42 0.87
CA ILE A 27 4.95 -11.81 -0.16
C ILE A 27 5.63 -12.01 -1.51
N ASP A 28 4.91 -12.65 -2.41
CA ASP A 28 5.44 -12.98 -3.73
C ASP A 28 5.53 -11.74 -4.64
N ALA A 29 6.49 -11.75 -5.55
CA ALA A 29 6.62 -10.70 -6.55
C ALA A 29 5.45 -10.73 -7.54
N ARG A 30 5.02 -9.56 -8.03
CA ARG A 30 3.91 -9.40 -9.00
C ARG A 30 2.63 -10.09 -8.55
N SER A 31 2.29 -9.90 -7.29
CA SER A 31 1.07 -10.40 -6.68
C SER A 31 0.40 -9.30 -5.87
N VAL A 32 -0.86 -9.50 -5.58
CA VAL A 32 -1.60 -8.66 -4.62
C VAL A 32 -1.79 -9.43 -3.34
N THR A 33 -1.26 -8.91 -2.24
CA THR A 33 -1.50 -9.43 -0.88
C THR A 33 -2.43 -8.50 -0.12
N ALA A 34 -3.57 -8.99 0.32
CA ALA A 34 -4.46 -8.26 1.20
C ALA A 34 -4.17 -8.55 2.67
N LEU A 35 -4.23 -7.52 3.51
CA LEU A 35 -4.19 -7.62 4.95
C LEU A 35 -5.56 -7.23 5.50
N ILE A 36 -6.24 -8.18 6.15
CA ILE A 36 -7.57 -8.01 6.74
C ILE A 36 -7.52 -8.19 8.26
N GLY A 37 -8.57 -7.75 8.94
CA GLY A 37 -8.68 -7.88 10.40
C GLY A 37 -9.39 -6.68 11.03
N PRO A 38 -9.74 -6.73 12.31
CA PRO A 38 -10.43 -5.66 13.00
C PRO A 38 -9.62 -4.35 13.05
N SER A 39 -10.30 -3.24 13.30
CA SER A 39 -9.64 -1.94 13.49
C SER A 39 -8.70 -1.99 14.70
N GLY A 40 -7.53 -1.39 14.56
CA GLY A 40 -6.54 -1.34 15.64
C GLY A 40 -5.66 -2.58 15.82
N CYS A 41 -5.82 -3.65 15.01
CA CYS A 41 -5.00 -4.86 15.10
C CYS A 41 -3.61 -4.76 14.46
N GLY A 42 -3.13 -3.57 14.10
CA GLY A 42 -1.76 -3.37 13.65
C GLY A 42 -1.50 -3.47 12.13
N LYS A 43 -2.51 -3.71 11.27
CA LYS A 43 -2.33 -3.84 9.80
C LYS A 43 -1.60 -2.66 9.16
N SER A 44 -2.08 -1.45 9.40
CA SER A 44 -1.45 -0.22 8.85
C SER A 44 -0.09 0.03 9.49
N THR A 45 0.11 -0.38 10.74
CA THR A 45 1.41 -0.33 11.41
C THR A 45 2.40 -1.26 10.70
N PHE A 46 2.01 -2.53 10.50
CA PHE A 46 2.81 -3.48 9.72
C PHE A 46 3.06 -2.99 8.30
N LEU A 47 2.03 -2.52 7.58
CA LEU A 47 2.18 -2.00 6.22
C LEU A 47 3.27 -0.90 6.15
N ARG A 48 3.27 0.03 7.11
CA ARG A 48 4.23 1.15 7.16
C ARG A 48 5.65 0.73 7.52
N THR A 49 5.86 -0.46 8.06
CA THR A 49 7.23 -0.97 8.29
C THR A 49 7.88 -1.43 6.99
N LEU A 50 7.11 -1.86 6.00
CA LEU A 50 7.62 -2.33 4.72
C LEU A 50 8.33 -1.23 3.90
N ASN A 51 8.08 0.06 4.25
CA ASN A 51 8.78 1.22 3.66
C ASN A 51 9.38 2.15 4.71
N ARG A 52 9.48 1.73 5.96
CA ARG A 52 10.04 2.51 7.06
C ARG A 52 9.29 3.82 7.37
N MET A 53 8.00 3.92 6.95
CA MET A 53 7.17 5.10 7.24
C MET A 53 6.75 5.21 8.70
N HIS A 54 6.74 4.12 9.48
CA HIS A 54 6.48 4.18 10.93
C HIS A 54 7.51 5.03 11.66
N GLU A 55 8.77 5.07 11.18
CA GLU A 55 9.86 5.86 11.78
C GLU A 55 9.66 7.39 11.73
N VAL A 56 8.67 7.90 10.98
CA VAL A 56 8.32 9.33 11.02
C VAL A 56 7.58 9.70 12.32
N ILE A 57 7.14 8.71 13.09
CA ILE A 57 6.52 8.88 14.40
C ILE A 57 7.64 8.83 15.45
N PRO A 58 7.84 9.89 16.25
CA PRO A 58 8.88 9.89 17.28
C PRO A 58 8.73 8.70 18.23
N GLY A 59 9.84 7.99 18.46
CA GLY A 59 9.88 6.81 19.32
C GLY A 59 9.36 5.52 18.68
N ALA A 60 8.97 5.53 17.41
CA ALA A 60 8.61 4.30 16.71
C ALA A 60 9.87 3.62 16.16
N TYR A 61 9.95 2.30 16.35
CA TYR A 61 11.01 1.46 15.80
C TYR A 61 10.52 0.05 15.51
N ALA A 62 11.30 -0.71 14.79
CA ALA A 62 11.03 -2.12 14.49
C ALA A 62 12.26 -2.98 14.76
N GLU A 63 12.03 -4.21 15.21
CA GLU A 63 13.03 -5.26 15.39
C GLU A 63 12.67 -6.44 14.48
N GLY A 64 13.67 -7.21 14.05
CA GLY A 64 13.51 -8.28 13.08
C GLY A 64 14.01 -7.89 11.69
N GLU A 65 13.58 -8.59 10.66
CA GLU A 65 14.06 -8.39 9.30
C GLU A 65 12.90 -8.15 8.33
N VAL A 66 13.09 -7.20 7.43
CA VAL A 66 12.26 -7.03 6.23
C VAL A 66 13.22 -7.04 5.04
N ASN A 67 13.22 -8.15 4.31
CA ASN A 67 14.10 -8.34 3.17
C ASN A 67 13.33 -8.08 1.87
N ILE A 68 13.82 -7.13 1.06
CA ILE A 68 13.34 -6.85 -0.29
C ILE A 68 14.41 -7.31 -1.25
N ASN A 69 14.12 -8.36 -2.03
CA ASN A 69 15.08 -8.99 -2.93
C ASN A 69 16.37 -9.43 -2.22
N GLY A 70 16.25 -9.94 -0.99
CA GLY A 70 17.38 -10.42 -0.19
C GLY A 70 18.17 -9.32 0.54
N GLU A 71 17.80 -8.04 0.40
CA GLU A 71 18.40 -6.93 1.14
C GLU A 71 17.51 -6.54 2.32
N ASN A 72 18.03 -6.64 3.55
CA ASN A 72 17.29 -6.18 4.73
C ASN A 72 17.23 -4.65 4.75
N ILE A 73 16.01 -4.09 4.64
CA ILE A 73 15.80 -2.64 4.62
C ILE A 73 16.12 -1.94 5.95
N TYR A 74 16.32 -2.70 7.03
CA TYR A 74 16.77 -2.22 8.35
C TYR A 74 18.26 -2.45 8.58
N GLY A 75 18.98 -2.96 7.56
CA GLY A 75 20.42 -3.24 7.64
C GLY A 75 21.25 -1.98 7.88
N PRO A 76 22.50 -2.15 8.40
CA PRO A 76 23.41 -1.03 8.62
C PRO A 76 23.66 -0.23 7.34
N GLY A 77 23.57 1.10 7.44
CA GLY A 77 23.84 2.00 6.31
C GLY A 77 22.70 2.14 5.27
N ILE A 78 21.58 1.46 5.46
CA ILE A 78 20.42 1.62 4.55
C ILE A 78 19.69 2.93 4.87
N ASP A 79 19.66 3.83 3.89
CA ASP A 79 18.93 5.10 3.97
C ASP A 79 17.42 4.89 3.79
N PRO A 80 16.56 5.28 4.76
CA PRO A 80 15.10 5.21 4.64
C PRO A 80 14.54 5.92 3.40
N VAL A 81 15.19 6.98 2.93
CA VAL A 81 14.76 7.71 1.72
C VAL A 81 14.87 6.81 0.49
N ASN A 82 15.95 6.05 0.37
CA ASN A 82 16.12 5.10 -0.72
C ASN A 82 15.10 3.95 -0.67
N VAL A 83 14.76 3.47 0.54
CA VAL A 83 13.70 2.46 0.73
C VAL A 83 12.36 3.02 0.26
N ARG A 84 11.99 4.25 0.67
CA ARG A 84 10.71 4.90 0.29
C ARG A 84 10.60 5.22 -1.21
N ARG A 85 11.73 5.31 -1.92
CA ARG A 85 11.72 5.44 -3.38
C ARG A 85 11.38 4.13 -4.09
N ARG A 86 11.81 2.99 -3.52
CA ARG A 86 11.56 1.64 -4.04
C ARG A 86 10.21 1.09 -3.62
N VAL A 87 9.69 1.55 -2.48
CA VAL A 87 8.42 1.08 -1.90
C VAL A 87 7.49 2.27 -1.75
N GLY A 88 6.67 2.48 -2.79
CA GLY A 88 5.70 3.57 -2.84
C GLY A 88 4.50 3.32 -1.92
N MET A 89 3.80 4.40 -1.53
CA MET A 89 2.64 4.29 -0.65
C MET A 89 1.48 5.17 -1.12
N VAL A 90 0.30 4.56 -1.14
CA VAL A 90 -1.00 5.20 -1.33
C VAL A 90 -1.73 5.18 0.01
N PHE A 91 -2.14 6.35 0.47
CA PHE A 91 -2.77 6.52 1.78
C PHE A 91 -4.30 6.37 1.71
N GLN A 92 -4.90 6.08 2.85
CA GLN A 92 -6.34 5.93 3.03
C GLN A 92 -7.11 7.16 2.54
N LYS A 93 -6.68 8.35 2.96
CA LYS A 93 -7.23 9.61 2.46
C LYS A 93 -6.38 10.08 1.29
N ALA A 94 -7.02 10.29 0.14
CA ALA A 94 -6.36 10.89 -1.00
C ALA A 94 -5.69 12.22 -0.57
N ASN A 95 -4.41 12.35 -0.89
CA ASN A 95 -3.57 13.47 -0.46
C ASN A 95 -2.81 14.11 -1.64
N PRO A 96 -3.49 14.49 -2.73
CA PRO A 96 -2.83 15.27 -3.76
C PRO A 96 -2.34 16.60 -3.15
N PHE A 97 -1.28 17.17 -3.71
CA PHE A 97 -0.87 18.52 -3.37
C PHE A 97 -1.93 19.49 -3.94
N PRO A 98 -2.77 20.13 -3.11
CA PRO A 98 -4.00 20.75 -3.59
C PRO A 98 -3.78 21.97 -4.47
N THR A 99 -2.66 22.68 -4.28
CA THR A 99 -2.28 23.88 -5.04
C THR A 99 -1.47 23.55 -6.30
N MET A 100 -0.89 22.35 -6.36
CA MET A 100 -0.19 21.88 -7.55
C MET A 100 -1.19 21.44 -8.62
N SER A 101 -0.83 21.64 -9.88
CA SER A 101 -1.57 21.12 -11.02
C SER A 101 -1.57 19.58 -11.03
N ILE A 102 -2.43 18.97 -11.84
CA ILE A 102 -2.48 17.52 -12.04
C ILE A 102 -1.11 17.00 -12.51
N ALA A 103 -0.51 17.66 -13.53
CA ALA A 103 0.80 17.28 -14.03
C ALA A 103 1.89 17.42 -12.96
N GLU A 104 1.90 18.52 -12.19
CA GLU A 104 2.88 18.72 -11.11
C GLU A 104 2.75 17.70 -10.00
N ASN A 105 1.53 17.27 -9.66
CA ASN A 105 1.30 16.21 -8.70
C ASN A 105 1.98 14.90 -9.16
N VAL A 106 1.79 14.49 -10.41
CA VAL A 106 2.43 13.29 -10.97
C VAL A 106 3.96 13.42 -10.92
N LEU A 107 4.49 14.58 -11.31
CA LEU A 107 5.93 14.81 -11.40
C LEU A 107 6.63 15.05 -10.07
N ALA A 108 5.90 15.26 -8.98
CA ALA A 108 6.47 15.69 -7.70
C ALA A 108 7.62 14.80 -7.20
N GLY A 109 7.42 13.48 -7.18
CA GLY A 109 8.45 12.51 -6.79
C GLY A 109 9.57 12.37 -7.83
N ALA A 110 9.21 12.33 -9.11
CA ALA A 110 10.18 12.15 -10.20
C ALA A 110 11.16 13.32 -10.30
N LYS A 111 10.71 14.56 -10.11
CA LYS A 111 11.57 15.77 -10.10
C LYS A 111 12.56 15.79 -8.94
N LEU A 112 12.22 15.22 -7.79
CA LEU A 112 13.16 15.06 -6.67
C LEU A 112 14.31 14.11 -7.03
N ASN A 113 14.03 13.10 -7.85
CA ASN A 113 14.99 12.09 -8.27
C ASN A 113 15.82 12.52 -9.48
N ASN A 114 15.21 13.23 -10.43
CA ASN A 114 15.87 13.73 -11.64
C ASN A 114 15.59 15.22 -11.85
N LYS A 115 16.47 16.06 -11.30
CA LYS A 115 16.37 17.52 -11.41
C LYS A 115 16.59 18.06 -12.84
N ARG A 116 17.09 17.23 -13.76
CA ARG A 116 17.42 17.63 -15.14
C ARG A 116 16.46 17.04 -16.18
N MET A 117 15.28 16.59 -15.77
CA MET A 117 14.25 16.07 -16.67
C MET A 117 13.86 17.13 -17.71
N SER A 118 13.94 16.79 -18.98
CA SER A 118 13.48 17.66 -20.06
C SER A 118 11.95 17.79 -20.05
N LYS A 119 11.43 18.82 -20.75
CA LYS A 119 9.98 19.00 -20.86
C LYS A 119 9.31 17.79 -21.54
N SER A 120 9.91 17.28 -22.62
CA SER A 120 9.37 16.11 -23.34
C SER A 120 9.31 14.85 -22.45
N GLU A 121 10.37 14.58 -21.67
CA GLU A 121 10.38 13.46 -20.72
C GLU A 121 9.32 13.64 -19.63
N ALA A 122 9.14 14.88 -19.15
CA ALA A 122 8.12 15.18 -18.15
C ALA A 122 6.69 14.97 -18.69
N ASP A 123 6.42 15.48 -19.91
CA ASP A 123 5.11 15.34 -20.56
C ASP A 123 4.78 13.86 -20.82
N GLN A 124 5.76 13.09 -21.30
CA GLN A 124 5.62 11.63 -21.50
C GLN A 124 5.36 10.89 -20.18
N LEU A 125 6.13 11.19 -19.12
CA LEU A 125 5.95 10.57 -17.81
C LEU A 125 4.57 10.87 -17.22
N VAL A 126 4.07 12.11 -17.40
CA VAL A 126 2.71 12.49 -16.96
C VAL A 126 1.66 11.66 -17.69
N GLU A 127 1.76 11.54 -19.02
CA GLU A 127 0.81 10.75 -19.78
C GLU A 127 0.86 9.27 -19.40
N GLU A 128 2.05 8.65 -19.37
CA GLU A 128 2.24 7.26 -19.00
C GLU A 128 1.66 6.96 -17.61
N SER A 129 1.97 7.81 -16.62
CA SER A 129 1.50 7.60 -15.24
C SER A 129 0.00 7.80 -15.09
N LEU A 130 -0.60 8.77 -15.78
CA LEU A 130 -2.04 8.98 -15.75
C LEU A 130 -2.81 7.89 -16.52
N ARG A 131 -2.23 7.34 -17.60
CA ARG A 131 -2.77 6.16 -18.28
C ARG A 131 -2.69 4.94 -17.38
N GLY A 132 -1.51 4.69 -16.76
CA GLY A 132 -1.30 3.62 -15.80
C GLY A 132 -2.18 3.70 -14.54
N ALA A 133 -2.80 4.86 -14.28
CA ALA A 133 -3.77 5.07 -13.20
C ALA A 133 -5.22 5.19 -13.70
N ASN A 134 -5.51 4.85 -14.97
CA ASN A 134 -6.83 4.95 -15.60
C ASN A 134 -7.49 6.33 -15.43
N LEU A 135 -6.68 7.41 -15.45
CA LEU A 135 -7.13 8.80 -15.23
C LEU A 135 -6.94 9.70 -16.45
N TRP A 136 -6.09 9.30 -17.42
CA TRP A 136 -5.68 10.14 -18.55
C TRP A 136 -6.87 10.72 -19.34
N GLU A 137 -7.82 9.88 -19.75
CA GLU A 137 -8.93 10.31 -20.58
C GLU A 137 -9.82 11.36 -19.90
N GLU A 138 -9.89 11.33 -18.58
CA GLU A 138 -10.68 12.28 -17.80
C GLU A 138 -10.00 13.63 -17.59
N VAL A 139 -8.64 13.67 -17.65
CA VAL A 139 -7.89 14.87 -17.24
C VAL A 139 -6.97 15.45 -18.31
N LYS A 140 -6.75 14.77 -19.44
CA LYS A 140 -5.80 15.18 -20.50
C LYS A 140 -5.97 16.62 -20.98
N ASN A 141 -7.19 17.17 -20.97
CA ASN A 141 -7.49 18.54 -21.38
C ASN A 141 -7.40 19.57 -20.23
N ARG A 142 -7.02 19.14 -19.01
CA ARG A 142 -6.95 20.01 -17.82
C ARG A 142 -5.74 19.73 -16.92
N LEU A 143 -4.63 19.26 -17.51
CA LEU A 143 -3.41 18.90 -16.77
C LEU A 143 -2.83 20.05 -15.94
N ASN A 144 -3.06 21.29 -16.35
CA ASN A 144 -2.61 22.51 -15.66
C ASN A 144 -3.60 22.98 -14.58
N LYS A 145 -4.72 22.30 -14.35
CA LYS A 145 -5.68 22.65 -13.28
C LYS A 145 -5.24 22.03 -11.95
N PRO A 146 -5.57 22.68 -10.82
CA PRO A 146 -5.21 22.17 -9.49
C PRO A 146 -5.76 20.75 -9.25
N GLY A 147 -4.93 19.87 -8.69
CA GLY A 147 -5.31 18.50 -8.34
C GLY A 147 -6.40 18.42 -7.27
N GLY A 148 -6.50 19.42 -6.38
CA GLY A 148 -7.54 19.51 -5.37
C GLY A 148 -8.96 19.69 -5.91
N GLY A 149 -9.12 20.09 -7.18
CA GLY A 149 -10.43 20.24 -7.83
C GLY A 149 -11.01 18.95 -8.44
N LEU A 150 -10.33 17.83 -8.29
CA LEU A 150 -10.79 16.52 -8.75
C LEU A 150 -11.79 15.88 -7.77
N SER A 151 -12.63 14.95 -8.25
CA SER A 151 -13.48 14.12 -7.36
C SER A 151 -12.61 13.22 -6.47
N GLY A 152 -13.18 12.67 -5.39
CA GLY A 152 -12.45 11.79 -4.46
C GLY A 152 -11.78 10.61 -5.16
N GLY A 153 -12.48 9.90 -6.04
CA GLY A 153 -11.93 8.81 -6.82
C GLY A 153 -10.86 9.24 -7.82
N GLN A 154 -11.02 10.42 -8.45
CA GLN A 154 -9.98 11.00 -9.30
C GLN A 154 -8.74 11.41 -8.52
N GLN A 155 -8.91 11.99 -7.31
CA GLN A 155 -7.80 12.33 -6.43
C GLN A 155 -7.04 11.08 -5.99
N GLN A 156 -7.73 9.99 -5.67
CA GLN A 156 -7.09 8.73 -5.30
C GLN A 156 -6.27 8.17 -6.46
N ARG A 157 -6.86 8.12 -7.67
CA ARG A 157 -6.12 7.70 -8.87
C ARG A 157 -4.96 8.63 -9.22
N LEU A 158 -5.07 9.92 -8.95
CA LEU A 158 -3.95 10.87 -9.07
C LEU A 158 -2.82 10.53 -8.08
N CYS A 159 -3.15 10.15 -6.83
CA CYS A 159 -2.16 9.70 -5.86
C CYS A 159 -1.49 8.39 -6.28
N ILE A 160 -2.24 7.47 -6.91
CA ILE A 160 -1.67 6.26 -7.51
C ILE A 160 -0.74 6.63 -8.68
N ALA A 161 -1.17 7.50 -9.61
CA ALA A 161 -0.35 7.99 -10.71
C ALA A 161 0.97 8.61 -10.21
N ARG A 162 0.92 9.45 -9.17
CA ARG A 162 2.10 10.03 -8.52
C ARG A 162 3.02 8.96 -7.94
N THR A 163 2.45 7.90 -7.36
CA THR A 163 3.21 6.80 -6.77
C THR A 163 3.92 5.97 -7.83
N ILE A 164 3.25 5.61 -8.93
CA ILE A 164 3.85 4.80 -9.99
C ILE A 164 4.79 5.61 -10.90
N ALA A 165 4.69 6.95 -10.95
CA ALA A 165 5.57 7.81 -11.73
C ALA A 165 7.06 7.69 -11.35
N VAL A 166 7.36 7.31 -10.12
CA VAL A 166 8.75 7.05 -9.67
C VAL A 166 9.22 5.63 -9.97
N LYS A 167 8.37 4.79 -10.58
CA LYS A 167 8.62 3.39 -10.94
C LYS A 167 9.12 2.58 -9.74
N PRO A 168 8.35 2.48 -8.65
CA PRO A 168 8.73 1.71 -7.49
C PRO A 168 8.76 0.20 -7.81
N ASP A 169 9.41 -0.59 -6.94
CA ASP A 169 9.35 -2.06 -7.02
C ASP A 169 8.06 -2.60 -6.41
N ILE A 170 7.57 -1.94 -5.38
CA ILE A 170 6.44 -2.35 -4.53
C ILE A 170 5.50 -1.15 -4.33
N VAL A 171 4.20 -1.40 -4.32
CA VAL A 171 3.16 -0.41 -4.01
C VAL A 171 2.37 -0.86 -2.78
N LEU A 172 2.42 -0.06 -1.73
CA LEU A 172 1.63 -0.24 -0.51
C LEU A 172 0.37 0.60 -0.60
N MET A 173 -0.78 0.04 -0.21
CA MET A 173 -2.07 0.74 -0.22
C MET A 173 -2.77 0.58 1.12
N ASP A 174 -2.92 1.68 1.86
CA ASP A 174 -3.59 1.70 3.17
C ASP A 174 -5.05 2.11 2.96
N GLU A 175 -5.98 1.17 2.95
CA GLU A 175 -7.42 1.35 2.75
C GLU A 175 -7.81 2.28 1.57
N PRO A 176 -7.30 2.04 0.34
CA PRO A 176 -7.36 3.01 -0.76
C PRO A 176 -8.77 3.35 -1.24
N CYS A 177 -9.78 2.57 -0.87
CA CYS A 177 -11.17 2.75 -1.30
C CYS A 177 -12.14 3.15 -0.18
N SER A 178 -11.68 3.30 1.07
CA SER A 178 -12.56 3.49 2.23
C SER A 178 -13.42 4.76 2.19
N ALA A 179 -12.99 5.79 1.47
CA ALA A 179 -13.68 7.07 1.33
C ALA A 179 -14.29 7.27 -0.06
N LEU A 180 -14.39 6.23 -0.89
CA LEU A 180 -14.85 6.30 -2.26
C LEU A 180 -16.29 5.77 -2.41
N ASP A 181 -17.00 6.32 -3.38
CA ASP A 181 -18.27 5.77 -3.83
C ASP A 181 -18.08 4.40 -4.54
N PRO A 182 -19.14 3.59 -4.70
CA PRO A 182 -19.01 2.25 -5.28
C PRO A 182 -18.41 2.22 -6.69
N ILE A 183 -18.71 3.20 -7.55
CA ILE A 183 -18.18 3.25 -8.92
C ILE A 183 -16.68 3.54 -8.90
N SER A 184 -16.26 4.52 -8.10
CA SER A 184 -14.86 4.86 -7.90
C SER A 184 -14.07 3.71 -7.25
N THR A 185 -14.71 2.95 -6.35
CA THR A 185 -14.12 1.76 -5.74
C THR A 185 -13.82 0.69 -6.80
N LEU A 186 -14.78 0.35 -7.65
CA LEU A 186 -14.57 -0.62 -8.73
C LEU A 186 -13.45 -0.17 -9.67
N ALA A 187 -13.40 1.11 -10.05
CA ALA A 187 -12.33 1.63 -10.90
C ALA A 187 -10.94 1.49 -10.27
N VAL A 188 -10.81 1.62 -8.93
CA VAL A 188 -9.53 1.39 -8.23
C VAL A 188 -9.23 -0.11 -8.12
N GLU A 189 -10.22 -0.97 -7.94
CA GLU A 189 -10.04 -2.43 -7.92
C GLU A 189 -9.56 -2.96 -9.28
N ASP A 190 -10.17 -2.52 -10.39
CA ASP A 190 -9.73 -2.84 -11.75
C ASP A 190 -8.28 -2.38 -11.97
N LEU A 191 -7.95 -1.17 -11.53
CA LEU A 191 -6.61 -0.63 -11.61
C LEU A 191 -5.59 -1.48 -10.82
N ILE A 192 -5.93 -1.98 -9.62
CA ILE A 192 -5.07 -2.88 -8.85
C ILE A 192 -4.78 -4.16 -9.65
N HIS A 193 -5.77 -4.73 -10.33
CA HIS A 193 -5.59 -5.91 -11.18
C HIS A 193 -4.64 -5.65 -12.35
N GLU A 194 -4.69 -4.49 -12.97
CA GLU A 194 -3.78 -4.12 -14.06
C GLU A 194 -2.35 -3.92 -13.53
N LEU A 195 -2.21 -3.19 -12.43
CA LEU A 195 -0.92 -2.85 -11.83
C LEU A 195 -0.14 -4.06 -11.31
N LYS A 196 -0.80 -5.16 -10.92
CA LYS A 196 -0.10 -6.35 -10.42
C LYS A 196 0.80 -7.00 -11.47
N SER A 197 0.56 -6.78 -12.76
CA SER A 197 1.42 -7.28 -13.84
C SER A 197 2.84 -6.68 -13.78
N GLU A 198 2.97 -5.48 -13.21
CA GLU A 198 4.22 -4.72 -13.13
C GLU A 198 4.75 -4.60 -11.69
N TYR A 199 3.86 -4.54 -10.69
CA TYR A 199 4.20 -4.24 -9.30
C TYR A 199 3.84 -5.38 -8.35
N THR A 200 4.56 -5.46 -7.24
CA THR A 200 4.11 -6.20 -6.06
C THR A 200 3.25 -5.26 -5.22
N ILE A 201 2.03 -5.66 -4.88
CA ILE A 201 1.07 -4.81 -4.19
C ILE A 201 0.72 -5.41 -2.84
N VAL A 202 0.76 -4.59 -1.78
CA VAL A 202 0.24 -4.95 -0.46
C VAL A 202 -0.86 -3.96 -0.09
N ILE A 203 -2.07 -4.46 0.11
CA ILE A 203 -3.25 -3.64 0.43
C ILE A 203 -3.78 -3.96 1.82
N VAL A 204 -4.00 -2.94 2.64
CA VAL A 204 -4.82 -3.04 3.86
C VAL A 204 -6.25 -2.69 3.49
N THR A 205 -7.20 -3.51 3.88
CA THR A 205 -8.62 -3.21 3.75
C THR A 205 -9.44 -3.85 4.87
N HIS A 206 -10.49 -3.18 5.30
CA HIS A 206 -11.51 -3.73 6.17
C HIS A 206 -12.71 -4.29 5.36
N ASN A 207 -12.72 -4.12 4.04
CA ASN A 207 -13.75 -4.65 3.16
C ASN A 207 -13.34 -6.03 2.64
N MET A 208 -13.97 -7.08 3.20
CA MET A 208 -13.69 -8.47 2.85
C MET A 208 -14.00 -8.79 1.39
N GLN A 209 -15.05 -8.18 0.82
CA GLN A 209 -15.39 -8.38 -0.58
C GLN A 209 -14.30 -7.81 -1.49
N GLN A 210 -13.75 -6.64 -1.14
CA GLN A 210 -12.62 -6.07 -1.86
C GLN A 210 -11.39 -6.99 -1.78
N ALA A 211 -11.01 -7.43 -0.57
CA ALA A 211 -9.89 -8.35 -0.40
C ALA A 211 -10.05 -9.62 -1.26
N SER A 212 -11.26 -10.22 -1.22
CA SER A 212 -11.57 -11.42 -1.99
C SER A 212 -11.49 -11.21 -3.51
N ARG A 213 -11.83 -10.01 -4.02
CA ARG A 213 -11.78 -9.73 -5.45
C ARG A 213 -10.38 -9.41 -5.96
N VAL A 214 -9.59 -8.62 -5.19
CA VAL A 214 -8.36 -8.04 -5.74
C VAL A 214 -7.09 -8.82 -5.39
N SER A 215 -7.09 -9.67 -4.35
CA SER A 215 -5.86 -10.28 -3.85
C SER A 215 -5.66 -11.73 -4.28
N ASP A 216 -4.40 -12.11 -4.45
CA ASP A 216 -3.96 -13.47 -4.67
C ASP A 216 -3.77 -14.20 -3.33
N LYS A 217 -3.21 -13.50 -2.33
CA LYS A 217 -3.03 -13.98 -0.96
C LYS A 217 -3.62 -13.02 0.04
N THR A 218 -4.07 -13.57 1.17
CA THR A 218 -4.67 -12.78 2.26
C THR A 218 -4.03 -13.15 3.58
N GLY A 219 -3.64 -12.11 4.35
CA GLY A 219 -3.19 -12.22 5.74
C GLY A 219 -4.24 -11.69 6.70
N PHE A 220 -4.63 -12.50 7.67
CA PHE A 220 -5.53 -12.09 8.74
C PHE A 220 -4.75 -11.67 9.99
N PHE A 221 -4.91 -10.41 10.39
CA PHE A 221 -4.38 -9.87 11.62
C PHE A 221 -5.46 -9.82 12.70
N ASN A 222 -5.09 -10.17 13.95
CA ASN A 222 -5.97 -10.03 15.11
C ASN A 222 -5.20 -9.57 16.34
N ILE A 223 -5.95 -9.19 17.38
CA ILE A 223 -5.48 -8.88 18.74
C ILE A 223 -6.23 -9.74 19.74
N ALA A 224 -5.55 -10.21 20.78
CA ALA A 224 -6.18 -11.00 21.85
C ALA A 224 -7.10 -10.16 22.73
N GLY A 225 -6.91 -8.84 22.77
CA GLY A 225 -7.70 -7.89 23.55
C GLY A 225 -7.16 -6.48 23.44
N THR A 226 -7.89 -5.51 23.96
CA THR A 226 -7.46 -4.12 23.98
C THR A 226 -6.11 -3.95 24.68
N GLY A 227 -5.15 -3.30 24.01
CA GLY A 227 -3.81 -3.06 24.54
C GLY A 227 -2.83 -4.22 24.34
N THR A 228 -3.22 -5.31 23.68
CA THR A 228 -2.30 -6.37 23.27
C THR A 228 -1.76 -6.11 21.86
N PRO A 229 -0.56 -6.63 21.53
CA PRO A 229 -0.01 -6.47 20.20
C PRO A 229 -0.84 -7.21 19.14
N GLY A 230 -0.85 -6.65 17.93
CA GLY A 230 -1.40 -7.32 16.77
C GLY A 230 -0.50 -8.47 16.29
N LYS A 231 -1.13 -9.55 15.85
CA LYS A 231 -0.42 -10.73 15.30
C LYS A 231 -0.99 -11.10 13.94
N LEU A 232 -0.13 -11.63 13.09
CA LEU A 232 -0.56 -12.31 11.87
C LEU A 232 -1.01 -13.72 12.26
N ILE A 233 -2.31 -13.97 12.24
CA ILE A 233 -2.92 -15.23 12.69
C ILE A 233 -2.87 -16.29 11.60
N GLU A 234 -3.17 -15.86 10.36
CA GLU A 234 -3.20 -16.77 9.21
C GLU A 234 -2.77 -16.01 7.94
N PHE A 235 -2.05 -16.72 7.06
CA PHE A 235 -1.63 -16.20 5.76
C PHE A 235 -1.66 -17.33 4.73
N ASP A 236 -2.51 -17.21 3.71
CA ASP A 236 -2.64 -18.23 2.67
C ASP A 236 -3.24 -17.62 1.38
N ASP A 237 -3.49 -18.48 0.39
CA ASP A 237 -4.22 -18.09 -0.82
C ASP A 237 -5.59 -17.51 -0.45
N THR A 238 -5.98 -16.43 -1.08
CA THR A 238 -7.22 -15.71 -0.79
C THR A 238 -8.44 -16.62 -0.81
N THR A 239 -8.53 -17.48 -1.81
CA THR A 239 -9.64 -18.46 -1.91
C THR A 239 -9.70 -19.38 -0.70
N LYS A 240 -8.55 -19.81 -0.18
CA LYS A 240 -8.50 -20.68 1.01
C LYS A 240 -8.90 -19.93 2.27
N ILE A 241 -8.37 -18.71 2.47
CA ILE A 241 -8.73 -17.87 3.62
C ILE A 241 -10.24 -17.64 3.67
N PHE A 242 -10.89 -17.33 2.55
CA PHE A 242 -12.32 -17.00 2.53
C PHE A 242 -13.26 -18.21 2.53
N ASN A 243 -12.85 -19.38 2.04
CA ASN A 243 -13.73 -20.54 1.91
C ASN A 243 -13.45 -21.65 2.91
N ASN A 244 -12.20 -21.81 3.35
CA ASN A 244 -11.77 -22.89 4.25
C ASN A 244 -10.53 -22.47 5.06
N PRO A 245 -10.64 -21.45 5.92
CA PRO A 245 -9.54 -21.02 6.78
C PRO A 245 -9.10 -22.13 7.73
N ALA A 246 -7.82 -22.15 8.08
CA ALA A 246 -7.27 -23.15 8.99
C ALA A 246 -7.40 -22.72 10.47
N GLN A 247 -7.59 -21.42 10.72
CA GLN A 247 -7.70 -20.87 12.07
C GLN A 247 -9.15 -20.50 12.39
N GLU A 248 -9.63 -20.93 13.55
CA GLU A 248 -10.99 -20.63 14.04
C GLU A 248 -11.24 -19.11 14.16
N GLU A 249 -10.21 -18.34 14.55
CA GLU A 249 -10.31 -16.88 14.63
C GLU A 249 -10.56 -16.25 13.26
N THR A 250 -9.91 -16.76 12.21
CA THR A 250 -10.11 -16.33 10.83
C THR A 250 -11.53 -16.63 10.37
N GLU A 251 -12.04 -17.84 10.65
CA GLU A 251 -13.39 -18.27 10.31
C GLU A 251 -14.46 -17.38 10.98
N ARG A 252 -14.29 -17.10 12.27
CA ARG A 252 -15.18 -16.20 13.01
C ARG A 252 -15.18 -14.79 12.42
N TYR A 253 -14.00 -14.29 12.06
CA TYR A 253 -13.88 -12.96 11.45
C TYR A 253 -14.59 -12.87 10.11
N ILE A 254 -14.36 -13.81 9.21
CA ILE A 254 -14.94 -13.82 7.86
C ILE A 254 -16.44 -14.05 7.88
N SER A 255 -16.93 -14.92 8.78
CA SER A 255 -18.37 -15.21 8.93
C SER A 255 -19.15 -14.10 9.64
N GLY A 256 -18.49 -13.03 10.11
CA GLY A 256 -19.13 -11.94 10.86
C GLY A 256 -19.61 -12.35 12.27
N LYS A 257 -19.15 -13.48 12.77
CA LYS A 257 -19.48 -13.98 14.12
C LYS A 257 -18.50 -13.42 15.15
N PHE A 258 -18.48 -12.09 15.27
CA PHE A 258 -17.78 -11.43 16.37
C PHE A 258 -18.69 -11.42 17.59
N GLY A 259 -18.31 -12.12 18.62
CA GLY A 259 -18.92 -12.09 19.93
C GLY A 259 -17.91 -11.75 20.98
#